data_131933a62ebb06e9fc9b6a408c5323e6
#
_entry.id   131933a62ebb06e9fc9b6a408c5323e6
#
_cell.length_a   1.000
_cell.length_b   1.000
_cell.length_c   1.000
_cell.angle_alpha   90.00
_cell.angle_beta   90.00
_cell.angle_gamma   90.00
#
_symmetry.space_group_name_H-M   'P 1'
#
loop_
_entity.id
_entity.type
_entity.pdbx_description
1 polymer ?
#
loop_
_entity_poly.entity_id
_entity_poly.type
_entity_poly.pdbx_seq_one_letter_code
_entity_poly.pdbx_strand_id
1 'polypeptide(L)'
;PTDHECWLELASLYLSQNKYSQAAYALEELVLLAPHNVFYILKYAETLYTTGDIAKAYKMFLRILELGDGNLAPSSERTVDRVQGPWVRALWGLKMVCQAFRVDRLTTITTVHRQTAW
;
A
#
# COMPACT_ATOMS: atom_id res chain seq x y z
N PRO A 1 19.11 -11.61 11.22
CA PRO A 1 19.36 -10.25 11.67
C PRO A 1 18.06 -9.51 11.87
N THR A 2 17.91 -8.94 13.05
CA THR A 2 16.75 -8.16 13.46
C THR A 2 16.88 -6.68 13.08
N ASP A 3 17.79 -6.37 12.19
CA ASP A 3 18.10 -5.00 11.84
C ASP A 3 17.16 -4.50 10.75
N HIS A 4 16.37 -3.48 11.10
CA HIS A 4 15.43 -2.83 10.20
C HIS A 4 16.13 -2.22 8.98
N GLU A 5 17.33 -1.68 9.18
CA GLU A 5 18.10 -1.05 8.11
C GLU A 5 18.52 -2.05 7.04
N CYS A 6 18.93 -3.26 7.44
CA CYS A 6 19.30 -4.31 6.50
C CYS A 6 18.13 -4.72 5.60
N TRP A 7 16.96 -4.91 6.17
CA TRP A 7 15.76 -5.23 5.39
C TRP A 7 15.36 -4.09 4.47
N LEU A 8 15.49 -2.85 4.94
CA LEU A 8 15.16 -1.67 4.14
C LEU A 8 16.14 -1.53 2.95
N GLU A 9 17.43 -1.72 3.18
CA GLU A 9 18.42 -1.70 2.11
C GLU A 9 18.18 -2.82 1.09
N LEU A 10 17.89 -4.02 1.56
CA LEU A 10 17.59 -5.15 0.69
C LEU A 10 16.35 -4.85 -0.18
N ALA A 11 15.30 -4.31 0.42
CA ALA A 11 14.11 -3.91 -0.32
C ALA A 11 14.43 -2.83 -1.36
N SER A 12 15.24 -1.85 -1.00
CA SER A 12 15.66 -0.79 -1.92
C SER A 12 16.46 -1.34 -3.10
N LEU A 13 17.35 -2.29 -2.85
CA LEU A 13 18.12 -2.96 -3.91
C LEU A 13 17.20 -3.73 -4.87
N TYR A 14 16.24 -4.48 -4.34
CA TYR A 14 15.28 -5.20 -5.18
C TYR A 14 14.43 -4.23 -6.01
N LEU A 15 14.00 -3.12 -5.42
CA LEU A 15 13.23 -2.09 -6.14
C LEU A 15 14.05 -1.46 -7.27
N SER A 16 15.34 -1.21 -7.04
CA SER A 16 16.23 -0.64 -8.07
C SER A 16 16.42 -1.59 -9.25
N GLN A 17 16.30 -2.91 -9.01
CA GLN A 17 16.41 -3.95 -10.03
C GLN A 17 15.06 -4.36 -10.61
N ASN A 18 13.98 -3.66 -10.25
CA ASN A 18 12.61 -3.96 -10.67
C ASN A 18 12.12 -5.35 -10.24
N LYS A 19 12.69 -5.89 -9.17
CA LYS A 19 12.29 -7.17 -8.58
C LYS A 19 11.24 -6.95 -7.50
N TYR A 20 10.04 -6.59 -7.91
CA TYR A 20 8.99 -6.14 -7.01
C TYR A 20 8.48 -7.23 -6.06
N SER A 21 8.38 -8.46 -6.52
CA SER A 21 7.95 -9.58 -5.67
C SER A 21 8.91 -9.84 -4.51
N GLN A 22 10.20 -9.78 -4.78
CA GLN A 22 11.24 -9.95 -3.77
C GLN A 22 11.31 -8.74 -2.83
N ALA A 23 11.12 -7.52 -3.37
CA ALA A 23 11.03 -6.31 -2.57
C ALA A 23 9.83 -6.37 -1.63
N ALA A 24 8.68 -6.85 -2.11
CA ALA A 24 7.49 -7.02 -1.28
C ALA A 24 7.74 -8.00 -0.12
N TYR A 25 8.46 -9.08 -0.37
CA TYR A 25 8.83 -10.03 0.69
C TYR A 25 9.69 -9.36 1.77
N ALA A 26 10.73 -8.62 1.35
CA ALA A 26 11.62 -7.93 2.29
C ALA A 26 10.87 -6.87 3.11
N LEU A 27 9.95 -6.14 2.47
CA LEU A 27 9.12 -5.14 3.14
C LEU A 27 8.10 -5.78 4.09
N GLU A 28 7.57 -6.95 3.75
CA GLU A 28 6.70 -7.71 4.64
C GLU A 28 7.40 -8.06 5.94
N GLU A 29 8.63 -8.56 5.85
CA GLU A 29 9.44 -8.85 7.04
C GLU A 29 9.70 -7.57 7.86
N LEU A 30 9.97 -6.47 7.18
CA LEU A 30 10.19 -5.18 7.83
C LEU A 30 8.93 -4.70 8.57
N VAL A 31 7.76 -4.86 7.98
CA VAL A 31 6.47 -4.51 8.61
C VAL A 31 6.20 -5.39 9.81
N LEU A 32 6.56 -6.68 9.76
CA LEU A 32 6.40 -7.59 10.89
C LEU A 32 7.30 -7.20 12.06
N LEU A 33 8.49 -6.68 11.79
CA LEU A 33 9.40 -6.19 12.83
C LEU A 33 8.94 -4.88 13.45
N ALA A 34 8.32 -4.00 12.67
CA ALA A 34 7.86 -2.70 13.11
C ALA A 34 6.43 -2.43 12.63
N PRO A 35 5.41 -3.08 13.24
CA PRO A 35 4.03 -3.03 12.73
C PRO A 35 3.34 -1.67 12.88
N HIS A 36 3.92 -0.76 13.65
CA HIS A 36 3.36 0.58 13.86
C HIS A 36 4.07 1.66 13.03
N ASN A 37 5.08 1.28 12.26
CA ASN A 37 5.79 2.24 11.42
C ASN A 37 5.03 2.44 10.11
N VAL A 38 4.36 3.58 10.01
CA VAL A 38 3.51 3.94 8.87
C VAL A 38 4.30 4.01 7.57
N PHE A 39 5.55 4.48 7.62
CA PHE A 39 6.40 4.60 6.44
C PHE A 39 6.72 3.24 5.81
N TYR A 40 6.97 2.24 6.64
CA TYR A 40 7.24 0.87 6.16
C TYR A 40 5.99 0.24 5.56
N ILE A 41 4.84 0.44 6.22
CA ILE A 41 3.55 -0.04 5.71
C ILE A 41 3.23 0.62 4.36
N LEU A 42 3.50 1.91 4.24
CA LEU A 42 3.27 2.65 3.00
C LEU A 42 4.14 2.13 1.85
N LYS A 43 5.43 1.93 2.09
CA LYS A 43 6.33 1.32 1.09
C LYS A 43 5.87 -0.06 0.67
N TYR A 44 5.46 -0.87 1.63
CA TYR A 44 4.95 -2.21 1.38
C TYR A 44 3.68 -2.14 0.51
N ALA A 45 2.74 -1.29 0.86
CA ALA A 45 1.49 -1.12 0.11
C ALA A 45 1.74 -0.68 -1.34
N GLU A 46 2.61 0.30 -1.54
CA GLU A 46 2.97 0.79 -2.88
C GLU A 46 3.64 -0.32 -3.71
N THR A 47 4.51 -1.10 -3.10
CA THR A 47 5.16 -2.23 -3.77
C THR A 47 4.16 -3.33 -4.13
N LEU A 48 3.23 -3.64 -3.24
CA LEU A 48 2.15 -4.59 -3.51
C LEU A 48 1.28 -4.13 -4.68
N TYR A 49 0.96 -2.86 -4.73
CA TYR A 49 0.21 -2.29 -5.86
C TYR A 49 0.96 -2.49 -7.17
N THR A 50 2.27 -2.26 -7.17
CA THR A 50 3.12 -2.43 -8.35
C THR A 50 3.23 -3.91 -8.78
N THR A 51 3.24 -4.84 -7.83
CA THR A 51 3.26 -6.28 -8.16
C THR A 51 1.93 -6.78 -8.70
N GLY A 52 0.85 -6.03 -8.51
CA GLY A 52 -0.49 -6.41 -8.92
C GLY A 52 -1.32 -7.06 -7.81
N ASP A 53 -0.81 -7.18 -6.60
CA ASP A 53 -1.57 -7.69 -5.45
C ASP A 53 -2.40 -6.56 -4.84
N ILE A 54 -3.45 -6.18 -5.54
CA ILE A 54 -4.28 -5.02 -5.23
C ILE A 54 -5.04 -5.22 -3.92
N ALA A 55 -5.48 -6.44 -3.64
CA ALA A 55 -6.24 -6.74 -2.43
C ALA A 55 -5.42 -6.51 -1.16
N LYS A 56 -4.17 -6.98 -1.14
CA LYS A 56 -3.27 -6.73 -0.01
C LYS A 56 -2.88 -5.25 0.09
N ALA A 57 -2.62 -4.60 -1.04
CA ALA A 57 -2.32 -3.18 -1.07
C ALA A 57 -3.46 -2.37 -0.43
N TYR A 58 -4.70 -2.69 -0.77
CA TYR A 58 -5.88 -2.06 -0.18
C TYR A 58 -5.90 -2.21 1.34
N LYS A 59 -5.67 -3.41 1.84
CA LYS A 59 -5.63 -3.68 3.29
C LYS A 59 -4.54 -2.88 3.99
N MET A 60 -3.37 -2.77 3.37
CA MET A 60 -2.25 -2.03 3.95
C MET A 60 -2.52 -0.53 3.97
N PHE A 61 -3.11 0.03 2.92
CA PHE A 61 -3.51 1.43 2.89
C PHE A 61 -4.57 1.74 3.96
N LEU A 62 -5.56 0.86 4.15
CA LEU A 62 -6.54 1.00 5.22
C LEU A 62 -5.88 0.99 6.61
N ARG A 63 -4.91 0.11 6.81
CA ARG A 63 -4.17 0.05 8.07
C ARG A 63 -3.44 1.35 8.38
N ILE A 64 -2.87 2.01 7.37
CA ILE A 64 -2.22 3.31 7.55
C ILE A 64 -3.24 4.34 8.04
N LEU A 65 -4.44 4.37 7.47
CA LEU A 65 -5.50 5.27 7.90
C LEU A 65 -5.95 4.99 9.33
N GLU A 66 -6.09 3.72 9.70
CA GLU A 66 -6.46 3.31 11.05
C GLU A 66 -5.42 3.76 12.08
N LEU A 67 -4.13 3.59 11.77
CA LEU A 67 -3.05 4.02 12.63
C LEU A 67 -2.99 5.54 12.75
N GLY A 68 -3.30 6.25 11.66
CA GLY A 68 -3.41 7.71 11.67
C GLY A 68 -4.55 8.22 12.54
N ASP A 69 -5.71 7.57 12.46
CA ASP A 69 -6.89 7.92 13.25
C ASP A 69 -6.72 7.63 14.74
N GLY A 70 -5.99 6.57 15.08
CA GLY A 70 -5.72 6.22 16.47
C GLY A 70 -4.88 7.25 17.22
N ASN A 71 -4.18 8.11 16.52
CA ASN A 71 -3.37 9.19 17.08
C ASN A 71 -4.13 10.52 17.15
N LEU A 72 -5.44 10.50 16.99
CA LEU A 72 -6.32 11.66 17.05
C LEU A 72 -6.59 12.12 18.49
N ALA A 73 -5.63 12.83 19.08
CA ALA A 73 -5.99 13.75 20.14
C ALA A 73 -6.61 15.02 19.50
N PRO A 74 -7.64 15.61 20.10
CA PRO A 74 -8.36 16.75 19.52
C PRO A 74 -7.58 18.06 19.64
N SER A 75 -6.40 18.13 19.05
CA SER A 75 -5.63 19.36 18.96
C SER A 75 -5.64 19.85 17.53
N SER A 76 -6.08 21.08 17.36
CA SER A 76 -6.25 21.75 16.07
C SER A 76 -4.95 21.88 15.25
N GLU A 77 -3.80 21.65 15.84
CA GLU A 77 -2.51 21.71 15.17
C GLU A 77 -2.20 20.47 14.32
N ARG A 78 -2.85 19.34 14.61
CA ARG A 78 -2.57 18.08 13.91
C ARG A 78 -3.28 17.92 12.57
N THR A 79 -4.22 18.80 12.26
CA THR A 79 -4.95 18.74 11.00
C THR A 79 -4.08 19.12 9.80
N VAL A 80 -3.07 19.99 10.02
CA VAL A 80 -2.16 20.41 8.94
C VAL A 80 -1.14 19.31 8.64
N ASP A 81 -0.63 18.64 9.66
CA ASP A 81 0.33 17.55 9.50
C ASP A 81 -0.29 16.31 8.82
N ARG A 82 -1.61 16.16 8.91
CA ARG A 82 -2.34 15.10 8.24
C ARG A 82 -2.42 15.28 6.74
N VAL A 83 -2.48 16.53 6.28
CA VAL A 83 -2.55 16.85 4.86
C VAL A 83 -1.21 16.62 4.17
N GLN A 84 -0.13 16.56 4.96
CA GLN A 84 1.23 16.37 4.44
C GLN A 84 1.83 15.10 5.04
N GLY A 85 2.02 14.06 4.24
CA GLY A 85 2.75 12.89 4.67
C GLY A 85 2.10 11.56 4.30
N PRO A 86 2.41 10.47 5.04
CA PRO A 86 1.98 9.12 4.68
C PRO A 86 0.47 8.94 4.60
N TRP A 87 -0.28 9.70 5.37
CA TRP A 87 -1.75 9.61 5.39
C TRP A 87 -2.35 10.05 4.05
N VAL A 88 -1.86 11.16 3.48
CA VAL A 88 -2.31 11.64 2.16
C VAL A 88 -1.92 10.66 1.08
N ARG A 89 -0.71 10.13 1.12
CA ARG A 89 -0.26 9.10 0.18
C ARG A 89 -1.10 7.84 0.26
N ALA A 90 -1.53 7.46 1.47
CA ALA A 90 -2.43 6.33 1.67
C ALA A 90 -3.80 6.59 1.05
N LEU A 91 -4.36 7.80 1.19
CA LEU A 91 -5.61 8.19 0.54
C LEU A 91 -5.51 8.11 -0.99
N TRP A 92 -4.42 8.62 -1.56
CA TRP A 92 -4.17 8.53 -2.99
C TRP A 92 -4.03 7.07 -3.43
N GLY A 93 -3.33 6.24 -2.63
CA GLY A 93 -3.20 4.81 -2.89
C GLY A 93 -4.54 4.11 -2.89
N LEU A 94 -5.41 4.41 -1.93
CA LEU A 94 -6.77 3.86 -1.87
C LEU A 94 -7.59 4.27 -3.09
N LYS A 95 -7.48 5.52 -3.52
CA LYS A 95 -8.15 5.99 -4.73
C LYS A 95 -7.70 5.20 -5.95
N MET A 96 -6.40 4.99 -6.11
CA MET A 96 -5.83 4.21 -7.21
C MET A 96 -6.28 2.75 -7.17
N VAL A 97 -6.31 2.15 -6.00
CA VAL A 97 -6.78 0.77 -5.79
C VAL A 97 -8.26 0.64 -6.15
N CYS A 98 -9.08 1.59 -5.70
CA CYS A 98 -10.51 1.61 -6.04
C CYS A 98 -10.73 1.72 -7.54
N GLN A 99 -9.94 2.55 -8.22
CA GLN A 99 -10.01 2.67 -9.68
C GLN A 99 -9.59 1.37 -10.37
N ALA A 100 -8.54 0.70 -9.87
CA ALA A 100 -8.07 -0.57 -10.40
C ALA A 100 -9.16 -1.65 -10.27
N PHE A 101 -9.80 -1.76 -9.11
CA PHE A 101 -10.92 -2.69 -8.91
C PHE A 101 -12.10 -2.38 -9.83
N ARG A 102 -12.41 -1.10 -10.04
CA ARG A 102 -13.48 -0.68 -10.94
C ARG A 102 -13.17 -1.08 -12.38
N VAL A 103 -11.94 -0.88 -12.83
CA VAL A 103 -11.49 -1.27 -14.17
C VAL A 103 -11.58 -2.79 -14.33
N ASP A 104 -11.12 -3.56 -13.36
CA ASP A 104 -11.22 -5.02 -13.38
C ASP A 104 -12.67 -5.49 -13.47
N ARG A 105 -13.58 -4.89 -12.70
CA ARG A 105 -15.01 -5.18 -12.78
C ARG A 105 -15.58 -4.89 -14.16
N LEU A 106 -15.26 -3.72 -14.72
CA LEU A 106 -15.73 -3.32 -16.03
C LEU A 106 -15.20 -4.26 -17.12
N THR A 107 -13.91 -4.63 -17.03
CA THR A 107 -13.30 -5.58 -17.96
C THR A 107 -13.97 -6.95 -17.85
N THR A 108 -14.22 -7.42 -16.65
CA THR A 108 -14.91 -8.70 -16.41
C THR A 108 -16.33 -8.68 -16.98
N ILE A 109 -17.09 -7.62 -16.72
CA ILE A 109 -18.45 -7.45 -17.24
C ILE A 109 -18.44 -7.41 -18.77
N THR A 110 -17.53 -6.66 -19.37
CA THR A 110 -17.39 -6.56 -20.82
C THR A 110 -17.03 -7.92 -21.43
N THR A 111 -16.14 -8.68 -20.80
CA THR A 111 -15.75 -10.02 -21.25
C THR A 111 -16.94 -10.99 -21.16
N VAL A 112 -17.69 -10.96 -20.06
CA VAL A 112 -18.90 -11.78 -19.88
C VAL A 112 -19.95 -11.41 -20.93
N HIS A 113 -20.19 -10.13 -21.16
CA HIS A 113 -21.11 -9.66 -22.21
C HIS A 113 -20.68 -10.13 -23.61
N ARG A 114 -19.40 -10.13 -23.87
CA ARG A 114 -18.85 -10.59 -25.16
C ARG A 114 -19.06 -12.10 -25.34
N GLN A 115 -18.98 -12.87 -24.24
CA GLN A 115 -19.21 -14.32 -24.28
C GLN A 115 -20.69 -14.69 -24.36
N THR A 116 -21.60 -13.85 -23.83
CA THR A 116 -23.05 -14.10 -23.87
C THR A 116 -23.73 -13.54 -25.13
N ALA A 117 -23.03 -12.75 -25.94
CA ALA A 117 -23.54 -12.19 -27.18
C ALA A 117 -23.56 -13.21 -28.37
N TRP A 118 -23.13 -14.42 -28.11
CA TRP A 118 -23.17 -15.53 -29.07
C TRP A 118 -24.35 -16.43 -28.71
#